data_65671f9f5e72ffc1ad6ae417d8d76bbb
#
_entry.id   65671f9f5e72ffc1ad6ae417d8d76bbb
#
_cell.length_a   1.000
_cell.length_b   1.000
_cell.length_c   1.000
_cell.angle_alpha   90.00
_cell.angle_beta   90.00
_cell.angle_gamma   90.00
#
_symmetry.space_group_name_H-M   'P 1'
#
loop_
_entity.id
_entity.type
_entity.pdbx_description
1 polymer ?
#
loop_
_entity_poly.entity_id
_entity_poly.type
_entity_poly.pdbx_seq_one_letter_code
_entity_poly.pdbx_strand_id
1 'polypeptide(L)'
;MIIINKRNLFFLISVWLLSTLLSAQNVTISTPQTQLLLSVPNGGTPEQLYYGSRTSDADIRSICETACRRNAYPVYGMGYPCETALSVRHADGNLTLQMVVIGVKETRLTKENATLTVIELKDKVYPFFVNICYKAWQDADVIETWTEIRHEEKKPVQLQQFASAYLPVRRGNVWLSHLSGAWANEGQLCQEALQPGMKVIKNTDGVRNSQSAHAEVMFSLDGKPQENTGRVIGAALCYSGNYKLRIDTQEDDWHHFLAGINEENSWYNLKKEEVFRTPALALTYSDEGMSGCSRKFHQWARLHKLANGNTPRKILLNSWEAVSYTHLTLPTN
;
A
#
# COMPACT_ATOMS: atom_id res chain seq x y z
N MET A 1 12.36 1.30 63.00
CA MET A 1 11.18 0.91 62.22
C MET A 1 10.71 2.15 61.45
N ILE A 2 11.23 2.35 60.28
CA ILE A 2 10.94 3.54 59.47
C ILE A 2 10.26 3.04 58.20
N ILE A 3 9.00 3.42 58.05
CA ILE A 3 8.16 3.10 56.90
C ILE A 3 8.47 4.10 55.79
N ILE A 4 9.04 3.65 54.69
CA ILE A 4 9.25 4.47 53.50
C ILE A 4 8.06 4.29 52.57
N ASN A 5 7.35 5.39 52.40
CA ASN A 5 6.19 5.52 51.54
C ASN A 5 6.63 5.69 50.07
N LYS A 6 6.32 4.72 49.20
CA LYS A 6 6.56 4.82 47.75
C LYS A 6 5.54 5.72 47.09
N ARG A 7 5.93 6.94 46.76
CA ARG A 7 5.18 7.84 45.88
C ARG A 7 5.37 7.41 44.44
N ASN A 8 4.33 6.89 43.85
CA ASN A 8 4.27 6.63 42.41
C ASN A 8 4.26 7.96 41.67
N LEU A 9 5.30 8.18 40.87
CA LEU A 9 5.40 9.29 39.94
C LEU A 9 4.71 8.90 38.63
N PHE A 10 3.43 9.24 38.47
CA PHE A 10 2.73 9.16 37.20
C PHE A 10 3.22 10.29 36.30
N PHE A 11 3.97 9.96 35.26
CA PHE A 11 4.19 10.86 34.13
C PHE A 11 2.91 10.93 33.30
N LEU A 12 2.15 12.00 33.46
CA LEU A 12 1.06 12.40 32.58
C LEU A 12 1.67 12.88 31.27
N ILE A 13 1.68 12.02 30.26
CA ILE A 13 1.88 12.45 28.87
C ILE A 13 0.57 13.12 28.45
N SER A 14 0.56 14.43 28.40
CA SER A 14 -0.55 15.20 27.86
C SER A 14 -0.60 15.01 26.34
N VAL A 15 -1.43 14.08 25.89
CA VAL A 15 -1.84 13.97 24.49
C VAL A 15 -2.82 15.11 24.24
N TRP A 16 -2.41 16.14 23.53
CA TRP A 16 -3.32 17.15 23.02
C TRP A 16 -4.14 16.51 21.88
N LEU A 17 -5.36 16.08 22.21
CA LEU A 17 -6.39 15.78 21.23
C LEU A 17 -6.92 17.10 20.68
N LEU A 18 -6.43 17.52 19.53
CA LEU A 18 -7.08 18.56 18.75
C LEU A 18 -8.24 17.90 17.99
N SER A 19 -9.42 17.84 18.59
CA SER A 19 -10.66 17.50 17.87
C SER A 19 -11.10 18.74 17.09
N THR A 20 -10.64 18.89 15.85
CA THR A 20 -11.16 19.92 14.94
C THR A 20 -12.50 19.47 14.38
N LEU A 21 -13.53 20.30 14.53
CA LEU A 21 -14.82 20.17 13.84
C LEU A 21 -14.57 20.14 12.32
N LEU A 22 -14.84 19.02 11.66
CA LEU A 22 -14.51 18.79 10.26
C LEU A 22 -15.55 19.40 9.33
N SER A 23 -15.21 20.52 8.72
CA SER A 23 -15.57 20.82 7.32
C SER A 23 -14.69 19.93 6.42
N ALA A 24 -15.03 19.73 5.14
CA ALA A 24 -14.25 18.88 4.23
C ALA A 24 -12.74 19.17 4.38
N GLN A 25 -12.01 18.24 4.98
CA GLN A 25 -10.59 18.41 5.25
C GLN A 25 -9.80 17.77 4.10
N ASN A 26 -8.92 18.54 3.51
CA ASN A 26 -7.90 18.01 2.62
C ASN A 26 -6.72 17.48 3.45
N VAL A 27 -6.31 16.26 3.20
CA VAL A 27 -5.19 15.59 3.88
C VAL A 27 -4.05 15.46 2.90
N THR A 28 -2.89 15.96 3.30
CA THR A 28 -1.65 15.89 2.52
C THR A 28 -0.70 14.89 3.17
N ILE A 29 -0.38 13.82 2.45
CA ILE A 29 0.60 12.83 2.86
C ILE A 29 1.81 13.01 1.96
N SER A 30 2.94 13.46 2.52
CA SER A 30 4.11 13.83 1.74
C SER A 30 5.41 13.28 2.29
N THR A 31 6.30 12.97 1.37
CA THR A 31 7.72 12.73 1.55
C THR A 31 8.50 13.91 0.95
N PRO A 32 9.82 13.93 0.91
CA PRO A 32 10.55 15.03 0.30
C PRO A 32 10.21 15.30 -1.18
N GLN A 33 9.90 14.27 -1.97
CA GLN A 33 9.66 14.41 -3.41
C GLN A 33 8.29 13.88 -3.86
N THR A 34 7.62 13.04 -3.08
CA THR A 34 6.33 12.42 -3.43
C THR A 34 5.21 12.98 -2.56
N GLN A 35 4.02 13.12 -3.14
CA GLN A 35 2.84 13.65 -2.47
C GLN A 35 1.58 12.90 -2.88
N LEU A 36 0.74 12.60 -1.90
CA LEU A 36 -0.63 12.11 -2.04
C LEU A 36 -1.57 13.14 -1.41
N LEU A 37 -2.55 13.61 -2.17
CA LEU A 37 -3.62 14.49 -1.69
C LEU A 37 -4.94 13.74 -1.64
N LEU A 38 -5.60 13.82 -0.50
CA LEU A 38 -6.92 13.22 -0.28
C LEU A 38 -7.90 14.30 0.17
N SER A 39 -9.14 14.19 -0.29
CA SER A 39 -10.29 14.88 0.30
C SER A 39 -10.99 13.90 1.24
N VAL A 40 -11.21 14.30 2.48
CA VAL A 40 -11.82 13.46 3.53
C VAL A 40 -13.02 14.19 4.14
N PRO A 41 -14.15 14.27 3.41
CA PRO A 41 -15.35 14.93 3.90
C PRO A 41 -15.94 14.15 5.07
N ASN A 42 -16.25 14.83 6.18
CA ASN A 42 -16.89 14.21 7.32
C ASN A 42 -18.25 13.60 6.92
N GLY A 43 -18.49 12.34 7.27
CA GLY A 43 -19.69 11.62 6.86
C GLY A 43 -19.77 11.25 5.36
N GLY A 44 -18.75 11.61 4.57
CA GLY A 44 -18.59 11.22 3.17
C GLY A 44 -17.52 10.16 2.96
N THR A 45 -17.24 9.81 1.72
CA THR A 45 -16.19 8.86 1.34
C THR A 45 -14.85 9.59 1.16
N PRO A 46 -13.71 8.96 1.52
CA PRO A 46 -12.41 9.54 1.20
C PRO A 46 -12.15 9.46 -0.30
N GLU A 47 -11.60 10.53 -0.87
CA GLU A 47 -11.35 10.65 -2.31
C GLU A 47 -9.89 11.00 -2.56
N GLN A 48 -9.25 10.32 -3.52
CA GLN A 48 -7.93 10.72 -4.01
C GLN A 48 -8.08 11.86 -5.01
N LEU A 49 -7.29 12.90 -4.80
CA LEU A 49 -7.22 14.09 -5.66
C LEU A 49 -5.96 14.06 -6.52
N TYR A 50 -4.83 13.63 -5.95
CA TYR A 50 -3.54 13.66 -6.62
C TYR A 50 -2.59 12.62 -6.04
N TYR A 51 -1.74 12.03 -6.88
CA TYR A 51 -0.55 11.28 -6.49
C TYR A 51 0.57 11.56 -7.50
N GLY A 52 1.73 12.02 -7.02
CA GLY A 52 2.84 12.37 -7.90
C GLY A 52 3.94 13.14 -7.18
N SER A 53 4.64 14.01 -7.91
CA SER A 53 5.68 14.89 -7.35
C SER A 53 5.12 15.83 -6.31
N ARG A 54 5.96 16.24 -5.37
CA ARG A 54 5.58 17.26 -4.39
C ARG A 54 5.27 18.58 -5.08
N THR A 55 4.15 19.20 -4.70
CA THR A 55 3.63 20.45 -5.28
C THR A 55 3.67 21.59 -4.27
N SER A 56 3.56 22.83 -4.74
CA SER A 56 3.45 24.02 -3.88
C SER A 56 2.07 24.13 -3.22
N ASP A 57 1.97 24.93 -2.16
CA ASP A 57 0.67 25.18 -1.50
C ASP A 57 -0.35 25.86 -2.44
N ALA A 58 0.12 26.64 -3.42
CA ALA A 58 -0.74 27.24 -4.44
C ALA A 58 -1.32 26.17 -5.38
N ASP A 59 -0.49 25.22 -5.81
CA ASP A 59 -0.92 24.11 -6.66
C ASP A 59 -1.86 23.18 -5.91
N ILE A 60 -1.62 22.91 -4.62
CA ILE A 60 -2.52 22.12 -3.77
C ILE A 60 -3.93 22.73 -3.79
N ARG A 61 -4.08 24.04 -3.61
CA ARG A 61 -5.39 24.70 -3.68
C ARG A 61 -6.06 24.50 -5.03
N SER A 62 -5.33 24.73 -6.12
CA SER A 62 -5.83 24.52 -7.48
C SER A 62 -6.25 23.05 -7.72
N ILE A 63 -5.45 22.10 -7.29
CA ILE A 63 -5.77 20.66 -7.39
C ILE A 63 -7.04 20.35 -6.60
N CYS A 64 -7.20 20.85 -5.38
CA CYS A 64 -8.38 20.61 -4.56
C CYS A 64 -9.68 21.11 -5.21
N GLU A 65 -9.59 22.17 -6.00
CA GLU A 65 -10.74 22.77 -6.71
C GLU A 65 -11.04 22.06 -8.04
N THR A 66 -10.03 21.62 -8.77
CA THR A 66 -10.15 21.20 -10.17
C THR A 66 -9.94 19.69 -10.39
N ALA A 67 -9.39 18.96 -9.41
CA ALA A 67 -9.08 17.55 -9.57
C ALA A 67 -10.32 16.68 -9.83
N CYS A 68 -10.15 15.72 -10.72
CA CYS A 68 -11.11 14.65 -10.88
C CYS A 68 -11.01 13.70 -9.68
N ARG A 69 -12.02 13.73 -8.83
CA ARG A 69 -12.08 12.99 -7.57
C ARG A 69 -12.33 11.51 -7.81
N ARG A 70 -11.59 10.65 -7.13
CA ARG A 70 -11.78 9.19 -7.16
C ARG A 70 -11.82 8.65 -5.74
N ASN A 71 -12.73 7.73 -5.47
CA ASN A 71 -12.78 7.06 -4.17
C ASN A 71 -11.39 6.50 -3.81
N ALA A 72 -10.89 6.79 -2.62
CA ALA A 72 -9.57 6.33 -2.18
C ALA A 72 -9.54 4.85 -1.74
N TYR A 73 -10.71 4.28 -1.42
CA TYR A 73 -10.86 2.87 -1.04
C TYR A 73 -12.29 2.40 -1.37
N PRO A 74 -12.55 1.98 -2.61
CA PRO A 74 -13.90 1.59 -3.06
C PRO A 74 -14.35 0.30 -2.37
N VAL A 75 -15.58 0.29 -1.85
CA VAL A 75 -16.19 -0.86 -1.18
C VAL A 75 -17.42 -1.35 -1.93
N TYR A 76 -17.75 -2.63 -1.78
CA TYR A 76 -18.93 -3.22 -2.40
C TYR A 76 -20.21 -2.63 -1.81
N GLY A 77 -21.17 -2.30 -2.68
CA GLY A 77 -22.48 -1.75 -2.29
C GLY A 77 -22.63 -0.24 -2.54
N MET A 78 -21.59 0.47 -2.96
CA MET A 78 -21.64 1.91 -3.25
C MET A 78 -21.69 2.25 -4.76
N GLY A 79 -22.05 1.29 -5.60
CA GLY A 79 -22.21 1.52 -7.06
C GLY A 79 -20.89 1.73 -7.80
N TYR A 80 -19.77 1.22 -7.27
CA TYR A 80 -18.47 1.31 -7.93
C TYR A 80 -18.41 0.37 -9.15
N PRO A 81 -18.03 0.84 -10.35
CA PRO A 81 -18.15 0.06 -11.57
C PRO A 81 -17.03 -0.98 -11.77
N CYS A 82 -15.93 -0.86 -11.02
CA CYS A 82 -14.80 -1.79 -11.09
C CYS A 82 -14.79 -2.75 -9.91
N GLU A 83 -13.77 -3.62 -9.83
CA GLU A 83 -13.55 -4.42 -8.63
C GLU A 83 -13.28 -3.53 -7.43
N THR A 84 -13.93 -3.84 -6.32
CA THR A 84 -13.83 -3.08 -5.09
C THR A 84 -12.61 -3.49 -4.27
N ALA A 85 -12.10 -2.60 -3.43
CA ALA A 85 -11.01 -2.92 -2.53
C ALA A 85 -11.45 -3.77 -1.33
N LEU A 86 -12.74 -3.69 -0.97
CA LEU A 86 -13.30 -4.43 0.16
C LEU A 86 -14.70 -4.97 -0.19
N SER A 87 -14.89 -6.27 0.07
CA SER A 87 -16.17 -6.95 0.04
C SER A 87 -16.31 -7.82 1.28
N VAL A 88 -17.45 -7.70 1.95
CA VAL A 88 -17.72 -8.34 3.24
C VAL A 88 -19.08 -9.00 3.20
N ARG A 89 -19.21 -10.17 3.81
CA ARG A 89 -20.50 -10.75 4.16
C ARG A 89 -20.73 -10.54 5.65
N HIS A 90 -21.68 -9.69 5.99
CA HIS A 90 -22.07 -9.41 7.36
C HIS A 90 -22.69 -10.62 8.06
N ALA A 91 -22.81 -10.54 9.38
CA ALA A 91 -23.34 -11.64 10.20
C ALA A 91 -24.76 -12.05 9.86
N ASP A 92 -25.57 -11.18 9.27
CA ASP A 92 -26.93 -11.42 8.77
C ASP A 92 -26.98 -11.88 7.31
N GLY A 93 -25.83 -11.94 6.62
CA GLY A 93 -25.69 -12.35 5.23
C GLY A 93 -25.72 -11.21 4.21
N ASN A 94 -25.96 -9.95 4.63
CA ASN A 94 -25.89 -8.79 3.75
C ASN A 94 -24.46 -8.55 3.26
N LEU A 95 -24.32 -8.05 2.03
CA LEU A 95 -23.01 -7.78 1.40
C LEU A 95 -22.71 -6.28 1.27
N THR A 96 -23.66 -5.40 1.54
CA THR A 96 -23.55 -3.96 1.28
C THR A 96 -22.77 -3.26 2.38
N LEU A 97 -21.76 -2.50 1.98
CA LEU A 97 -21.03 -1.55 2.83
C LEU A 97 -21.32 -0.11 2.41
N GLN A 98 -21.49 0.78 3.39
CA GLN A 98 -21.60 2.23 3.18
C GLN A 98 -20.61 2.96 4.09
N MET A 99 -19.33 2.89 3.72
CA MET A 99 -18.23 3.43 4.53
C MET A 99 -18.17 4.97 4.43
N VAL A 100 -18.10 5.62 5.59
CA VAL A 100 -17.94 7.08 5.70
C VAL A 100 -16.81 7.43 6.65
N VAL A 101 -16.16 8.57 6.40
CA VAL A 101 -15.11 9.12 7.25
C VAL A 101 -15.70 9.55 8.59
N ILE A 102 -15.09 9.09 9.69
CA ILE A 102 -15.41 9.49 11.05
C ILE A 102 -14.24 10.21 11.74
N GLY A 103 -13.05 10.16 11.19
CA GLY A 103 -11.88 10.84 11.76
C GLY A 103 -10.63 10.73 10.90
N VAL A 104 -9.67 11.61 11.18
CA VAL A 104 -8.30 11.57 10.64
C VAL A 104 -7.35 11.79 11.80
N LYS A 105 -6.32 10.97 11.87
CA LYS A 105 -5.25 11.07 12.87
C LYS A 105 -3.90 11.16 12.18
N GLU A 106 -3.05 12.07 12.62
CA GLU A 106 -1.68 12.16 12.17
C GLU A 106 -0.73 12.03 13.36
N THR A 107 0.29 11.21 13.22
CA THR A 107 1.29 10.95 14.26
C THR A 107 2.70 11.00 13.66
N ARG A 108 3.55 11.87 14.20
CA ARG A 108 4.97 11.91 13.84
C ARG A 108 5.72 10.78 14.56
N LEU A 109 6.31 9.87 13.79
CA LEU A 109 7.12 8.77 14.27
C LEU A 109 8.61 9.17 14.24
N THR A 110 9.05 9.91 15.25
CA THR A 110 10.40 10.54 15.26
C THR A 110 11.54 9.54 15.16
N LYS A 111 11.43 8.38 15.82
CA LYS A 111 12.45 7.32 15.80
C LYS A 111 12.60 6.68 14.41
N GLU A 112 11.56 6.68 13.63
CA GLU A 112 11.50 6.04 12.31
C GLU A 112 11.65 7.06 11.19
N ASN A 113 11.74 8.35 11.51
CA ASN A 113 11.72 9.47 10.57
C ASN A 113 10.55 9.38 9.57
N ALA A 114 9.36 9.07 10.08
CA ALA A 114 8.15 8.90 9.29
C ALA A 114 6.96 9.65 9.89
N THR A 115 5.93 9.86 9.09
CA THR A 115 4.62 10.36 9.53
C THR A 115 3.57 9.29 9.22
N LEU A 116 2.78 8.92 10.22
CA LEU A 116 1.65 8.01 10.08
C LEU A 116 0.35 8.81 10.04
N THR A 117 -0.38 8.70 8.94
CA THR A 117 -1.73 9.27 8.78
C THR A 117 -2.74 8.12 8.73
N VAL A 118 -3.77 8.18 9.54
CA VAL A 118 -4.85 7.19 9.61
C VAL A 118 -6.17 7.87 9.31
N ILE A 119 -6.87 7.40 8.27
CA ILE A 119 -8.24 7.81 7.94
C ILE A 119 -9.17 6.75 8.51
N GLU A 120 -9.99 7.15 9.48
CA GLU A 120 -10.92 6.25 10.16
C GLU A 120 -12.27 6.26 9.44
N LEU A 121 -12.72 5.09 9.02
CA LEU A 121 -14.01 4.88 8.38
C LEU A 121 -14.93 4.01 9.24
N LYS A 122 -16.23 4.27 9.15
CA LYS A 122 -17.28 3.46 9.76
C LYS A 122 -18.38 3.20 8.75
N ASP A 123 -18.94 2.01 8.77
CA ASP A 123 -20.17 1.73 8.02
C ASP A 123 -21.38 2.44 8.66
N LYS A 124 -22.30 2.96 7.81
CA LYS A 124 -23.50 3.69 8.28
C LYS A 124 -24.49 2.81 9.01
N VAL A 125 -24.55 1.52 8.68
CA VAL A 125 -25.57 0.59 9.16
C VAL A 125 -24.98 -0.37 10.18
N TYR A 126 -23.82 -0.94 9.87
CA TYR A 126 -23.18 -1.96 10.71
C TYR A 126 -22.09 -1.37 11.62
N PRO A 127 -21.82 -1.97 12.78
CA PRO A 127 -20.67 -1.62 13.60
C PRO A 127 -19.40 -2.23 12.99
N PHE A 128 -19.09 -1.79 11.76
CA PHE A 128 -17.95 -2.23 10.95
C PHE A 128 -17.04 -1.03 10.67
N PHE A 129 -15.73 -1.21 10.81
CA PHE A 129 -14.74 -0.13 10.79
C PHE A 129 -13.55 -0.50 9.93
N VAL A 130 -13.03 0.48 9.22
CA VAL A 130 -11.81 0.37 8.41
C VAL A 130 -10.92 1.57 8.68
N ASN A 131 -9.66 1.32 8.99
CA ASN A 131 -8.63 2.35 9.01
C ASN A 131 -7.82 2.23 7.74
N ILE A 132 -7.73 3.31 6.96
CA ILE A 132 -6.78 3.41 5.85
C ILE A 132 -5.55 4.11 6.42
N CYS A 133 -4.43 3.39 6.42
CA CYS A 133 -3.18 3.83 7.02
C CYS A 133 -2.17 4.22 5.94
N TYR A 134 -1.52 5.37 6.10
CA TYR A 134 -0.44 5.84 5.25
C TYR A 134 0.76 6.21 6.10
N LYS A 135 1.91 5.59 5.83
CA LYS A 135 3.17 5.89 6.50
C LYS A 135 4.16 6.48 5.50
N ALA A 136 4.42 7.76 5.63
CA ALA A 136 5.33 8.50 4.76
C ALA A 136 6.75 8.53 5.36
N TRP A 137 7.70 7.85 4.70
CA TRP A 137 9.11 7.79 5.08
C TRP A 137 9.87 8.99 4.53
N GLN A 138 10.42 9.82 5.42
CA GLN A 138 11.02 11.10 5.04
C GLN A 138 12.44 10.97 4.47
N ASP A 139 13.13 9.89 4.76
CA ASP A 139 14.51 9.64 4.35
C ASP A 139 14.65 8.67 3.17
N ALA A 140 13.53 8.12 2.69
CA ALA A 140 13.54 7.15 1.60
C ALA A 140 12.55 7.46 0.48
N ASP A 141 11.74 8.50 0.62
CA ASP A 141 10.75 8.95 -0.35
C ASP A 141 9.75 7.84 -0.78
N VAL A 142 9.28 7.08 0.20
CA VAL A 142 8.30 6.00 0.03
C VAL A 142 7.11 6.23 0.96
N ILE A 143 5.91 5.96 0.46
CA ILE A 143 4.67 5.93 1.23
C ILE A 143 4.20 4.47 1.30
N GLU A 144 4.16 3.89 2.50
CA GLU A 144 3.49 2.60 2.73
C GLU A 144 2.01 2.84 3.02
N THR A 145 1.14 2.03 2.45
CA THR A 145 -0.29 2.05 2.73
C THR A 145 -0.81 0.65 3.01
N TRP A 146 -1.71 0.53 3.99
CA TRP A 146 -2.41 -0.70 4.35
C TRP A 146 -3.75 -0.37 4.97
N THR A 147 -4.59 -1.38 5.16
CA THR A 147 -5.85 -1.25 5.87
C THR A 147 -5.90 -2.11 7.12
N GLU A 148 -6.63 -1.62 8.14
CA GLU A 148 -6.95 -2.36 9.35
C GLU A 148 -8.47 -2.44 9.44
N ILE A 149 -9.00 -3.66 9.48
CA ILE A 149 -10.42 -3.96 9.39
C ILE A 149 -10.86 -4.60 10.70
N ARG A 150 -11.92 -4.09 11.32
CA ARG A 150 -12.52 -4.65 12.53
C ARG A 150 -14.03 -4.47 12.54
N HIS A 151 -14.72 -5.25 13.35
CA HIS A 151 -16.16 -5.09 13.57
C HIS A 151 -16.55 -5.42 15.02
N GLU A 152 -17.77 -5.03 15.38
CA GLU A 152 -18.39 -5.28 16.68
C GLU A 152 -19.75 -6.02 16.55
N GLU A 153 -19.99 -6.65 15.40
CA GLU A 153 -21.17 -7.48 15.17
C GLU A 153 -21.17 -8.70 16.10
N LYS A 154 -22.36 -9.23 16.41
CA LYS A 154 -22.52 -10.34 17.39
C LYS A 154 -21.91 -11.66 16.94
N LYS A 155 -21.80 -11.90 15.62
CA LYS A 155 -21.22 -13.10 15.02
C LYS A 155 -20.06 -12.70 14.12
N PRO A 156 -19.13 -13.62 13.77
CA PRO A 156 -18.07 -13.36 12.81
C PRO A 156 -18.63 -12.88 11.46
N VAL A 157 -17.90 -11.98 10.81
CA VAL A 157 -18.14 -11.57 9.43
C VAL A 157 -17.13 -12.22 8.50
N GLN A 158 -17.46 -12.35 7.23
CA GLN A 158 -16.61 -12.95 6.22
C GLN A 158 -16.01 -11.87 5.32
N LEU A 159 -14.70 -11.67 5.38
CA LEU A 159 -13.99 -10.84 4.40
C LEU A 159 -13.79 -11.68 3.14
N GLN A 160 -14.37 -11.26 2.02
CA GLN A 160 -14.31 -11.95 0.73
C GLN A 160 -13.30 -11.31 -0.21
N GLN A 161 -13.10 -9.98 -0.06
CA GLN A 161 -12.11 -9.18 -0.75
C GLN A 161 -11.57 -8.14 0.22
N PHE A 162 -10.25 -7.97 0.26
CA PHE A 162 -9.58 -7.12 1.25
C PHE A 162 -8.23 -6.64 0.72
N ALA A 163 -8.27 -5.77 -0.30
CA ALA A 163 -7.06 -5.17 -0.86
C ALA A 163 -6.32 -4.31 0.18
N SER A 164 -5.01 -4.32 0.11
CA SER A 164 -4.16 -3.44 0.92
C SER A 164 -4.34 -1.98 0.57
N ALA A 165 -4.48 -1.71 -0.74
CA ALA A 165 -4.63 -0.38 -1.29
C ALA A 165 -5.35 -0.39 -2.63
N TYR A 166 -5.91 0.76 -2.95
CA TYR A 166 -6.40 1.12 -4.27
C TYR A 166 -5.67 2.40 -4.71
N LEU A 167 -5.21 2.43 -5.95
CA LEU A 167 -4.56 3.60 -6.56
C LEU A 167 -5.14 3.84 -7.95
N PRO A 168 -5.92 4.90 -8.17
CA PRO A 168 -6.32 5.31 -9.50
C PRO A 168 -5.15 6.01 -10.22
N VAL A 169 -4.78 5.50 -11.39
CA VAL A 169 -3.78 6.10 -12.28
C VAL A 169 -4.50 6.65 -13.50
N ARG A 170 -4.27 7.93 -13.83
CA ARG A 170 -4.96 8.56 -14.96
C ARG A 170 -4.57 7.88 -16.27
N ARG A 171 -5.56 7.56 -17.09
CA ARG A 171 -5.38 6.98 -18.41
C ARG A 171 -4.64 7.95 -19.33
N GLY A 172 -3.83 7.40 -20.20
CA GLY A 172 -3.02 8.10 -21.19
C GLY A 172 -2.14 7.07 -21.87
N ASN A 173 -0.96 7.46 -22.28
CA ASN A 173 0.04 6.52 -22.81
C ASN A 173 0.81 5.82 -21.67
N VAL A 174 0.07 5.12 -20.78
CA VAL A 174 0.63 4.44 -19.61
C VAL A 174 1.13 3.06 -19.98
N TRP A 175 2.35 2.78 -19.59
CA TRP A 175 2.98 1.47 -19.72
C TRP A 175 3.20 0.83 -18.36
N LEU A 176 2.98 -0.48 -18.32
CA LEU A 176 3.23 -1.32 -17.16
C LEU A 176 4.55 -2.07 -17.33
N SER A 177 5.42 -1.98 -16.34
CA SER A 177 6.60 -2.83 -16.20
C SER A 177 6.39 -3.76 -15.01
N HIS A 178 6.64 -5.05 -15.20
CA HIS A 178 6.59 -6.05 -14.15
C HIS A 178 7.60 -7.17 -14.43
N LEU A 179 7.90 -7.98 -13.43
CA LEU A 179 8.78 -9.13 -13.57
C LEU A 179 7.95 -10.41 -13.69
N SER A 180 8.35 -11.28 -14.60
CA SER A 180 7.80 -12.63 -14.77
C SER A 180 8.94 -13.65 -14.87
N GLY A 181 8.61 -14.93 -14.90
CA GLY A 181 9.62 -15.95 -15.07
C GLY A 181 9.10 -17.36 -14.98
N ALA A 182 10.05 -18.27 -14.93
CA ALA A 182 9.86 -19.69 -14.70
C ALA A 182 11.09 -20.21 -13.96
N TRP A 183 11.09 -21.46 -13.55
CA TRP A 183 12.27 -22.10 -12.98
C TRP A 183 13.50 -21.96 -13.89
N ALA A 184 14.61 -21.53 -13.31
CA ALA A 184 15.88 -21.19 -13.97
C ALA A 184 15.78 -20.05 -15.03
N ASN A 185 14.71 -19.26 -15.00
CA ASN A 185 14.49 -18.09 -15.85
C ASN A 185 13.62 -17.05 -15.12
N GLU A 186 13.92 -16.81 -13.85
CA GLU A 186 13.20 -15.86 -13.01
C GLU A 186 13.57 -14.41 -13.34
N GLY A 187 12.70 -13.48 -12.96
CA GLY A 187 12.99 -12.04 -12.98
C GLY A 187 13.07 -11.42 -14.36
N GLN A 188 12.38 -11.96 -15.36
CA GLN A 188 12.36 -11.40 -16.71
C GLN A 188 11.49 -10.14 -16.75
N LEU A 189 12.07 -9.02 -17.22
CA LEU A 189 11.35 -7.75 -17.34
C LEU A 189 10.34 -7.80 -18.49
N CYS A 190 9.07 -7.64 -18.16
CA CYS A 190 7.96 -7.49 -19.09
C CYS A 190 7.49 -6.04 -19.11
N GLN A 191 7.29 -5.48 -20.31
CA GLN A 191 6.81 -4.11 -20.50
C GLN A 191 5.71 -4.09 -21.56
N GLU A 192 4.56 -3.50 -21.22
CA GLU A 192 3.40 -3.43 -22.12
C GLU A 192 2.62 -2.13 -21.94
N ALA A 193 2.03 -1.62 -23.02
CA ALA A 193 1.08 -0.51 -22.93
C ALA A 193 -0.21 -1.01 -22.32
N LEU A 194 -0.74 -0.31 -21.32
CA LEU A 194 -2.04 -0.65 -20.74
C LEU A 194 -3.17 -0.38 -21.73
N GLN A 195 -3.95 -1.41 -22.00
CA GLN A 195 -5.10 -1.39 -22.89
C GLN A 195 -6.41 -1.52 -22.10
N PRO A 196 -7.58 -1.15 -22.67
CA PRO A 196 -8.86 -1.46 -22.07
C PRO A 196 -9.00 -2.94 -21.73
N GLY A 197 -9.58 -3.24 -20.58
CA GLY A 197 -9.72 -4.58 -20.03
C GLY A 197 -8.97 -4.74 -18.72
N MET A 198 -8.65 -5.98 -18.39
CA MET A 198 -8.10 -6.33 -17.09
C MET A 198 -6.73 -7.00 -17.23
N LYS A 199 -5.73 -6.48 -16.51
CA LYS A 199 -4.44 -7.14 -16.30
C LYS A 199 -4.35 -7.62 -14.86
N VAL A 200 -4.00 -8.90 -14.67
CA VAL A 200 -3.80 -9.51 -13.35
C VAL A 200 -2.41 -10.14 -13.28
N ILE A 201 -1.66 -9.76 -12.26
CA ILE A 201 -0.39 -10.38 -11.86
C ILE A 201 -0.65 -11.00 -10.50
N LYS A 202 -0.58 -12.33 -10.40
CA LYS A 202 -0.91 -13.04 -9.17
C LYS A 202 0.04 -14.19 -8.90
N ASN A 203 0.18 -14.52 -7.62
CA ASN A 203 0.80 -15.74 -7.15
C ASN A 203 -0.26 -16.65 -6.52
N THR A 204 -0.15 -17.95 -6.80
CA THR A 204 -0.96 -19.03 -6.20
C THR A 204 -0.09 -20.14 -5.61
N ASP A 205 1.24 -19.96 -5.63
CA ASP A 205 2.23 -20.99 -5.29
C ASP A 205 2.77 -20.87 -3.86
N GLY A 206 2.09 -20.07 -3.02
CA GLY A 206 2.45 -19.84 -1.62
C GLY A 206 3.83 -19.22 -1.48
N VAL A 207 4.75 -19.93 -0.83
CA VAL A 207 6.10 -19.43 -0.54
C VAL A 207 6.99 -19.25 -1.78
N ARG A 208 6.62 -19.79 -2.92
CA ARG A 208 7.32 -19.59 -4.21
C ARG A 208 6.79 -18.36 -4.95
N ASN A 209 6.54 -17.30 -4.24
CA ASN A 209 5.81 -16.13 -4.70
C ASN A 209 6.56 -15.26 -5.73
N SER A 210 7.82 -15.52 -6.01
CA SER A 210 8.62 -14.75 -6.99
C SER A 210 9.16 -15.58 -8.16
N GLN A 211 8.79 -16.87 -8.26
CA GLN A 211 9.28 -17.72 -9.34
C GLN A 211 8.64 -17.39 -10.69
N SER A 212 7.31 -17.22 -10.73
CA SER A 212 6.56 -16.96 -11.96
C SER A 212 6.21 -15.46 -12.15
N ALA A 213 6.05 -14.74 -11.06
CA ALA A 213 5.75 -13.31 -11.06
C ALA A 213 6.27 -12.67 -9.77
N HIS A 214 6.43 -11.35 -9.77
CA HIS A 214 6.84 -10.57 -8.60
C HIS A 214 5.72 -9.65 -8.12
N ALA A 215 5.67 -9.38 -6.80
CA ALA A 215 4.65 -8.55 -6.17
C ALA A 215 4.93 -7.04 -6.34
N GLU A 216 5.53 -6.65 -7.46
CA GLU A 216 5.94 -5.29 -7.75
C GLU A 216 5.66 -4.91 -9.20
N VAL A 217 5.30 -3.65 -9.40
CA VAL A 217 5.03 -3.08 -10.71
C VAL A 217 5.50 -1.63 -10.78
N MET A 218 5.76 -1.14 -12.01
CA MET A 218 5.98 0.27 -12.30
C MET A 218 5.04 0.74 -13.41
N PHE A 219 4.43 1.90 -13.21
CA PHE A 219 3.59 2.58 -14.21
C PHE A 219 4.39 3.75 -14.78
N SER A 220 4.80 3.65 -16.04
CA SER A 220 5.40 4.76 -16.78
C SER A 220 4.31 5.59 -17.40
N LEU A 221 4.21 6.87 -17.02
CA LEU A 221 3.06 7.74 -17.33
C LEU A 221 3.19 8.47 -18.67
N ASP A 222 4.39 8.53 -19.22
CA ASP A 222 4.74 9.34 -20.40
C ASP A 222 5.01 8.48 -21.66
N GLY A 223 4.61 7.21 -21.63
CA GLY A 223 4.81 6.28 -22.73
C GLY A 223 5.77 5.15 -22.38
N LYS A 224 6.44 4.60 -23.39
CA LYS A 224 7.35 3.46 -23.23
C LYS A 224 8.38 3.72 -22.13
N PRO A 225 8.55 2.79 -21.18
CA PRO A 225 9.46 2.95 -20.04
C PRO A 225 10.87 3.32 -20.46
N GLN A 226 11.43 4.29 -19.77
CA GLN A 226 12.82 4.71 -19.89
C GLN A 226 13.55 4.53 -18.56
N GLU A 227 14.85 4.26 -18.63
CA GLU A 227 15.67 3.99 -17.44
C GLU A 227 15.83 5.25 -16.58
N ASN A 228 16.16 6.41 -17.19
CA ASN A 228 16.59 7.60 -16.50
C ASN A 228 15.72 8.85 -16.74
N THR A 229 14.60 8.70 -17.45
CA THR A 229 13.70 9.83 -17.79
C THR A 229 12.24 9.40 -17.77
N GLY A 230 11.35 10.38 -17.58
CA GLY A 230 9.91 10.17 -17.57
C GLY A 230 9.36 9.90 -16.17
N ARG A 231 8.05 10.16 -16.03
CA ARG A 231 7.33 10.00 -14.78
C ARG A 231 6.94 8.55 -14.56
N VAL A 232 7.30 8.02 -13.40
CA VAL A 232 7.06 6.62 -13.03
C VAL A 232 6.48 6.54 -11.63
N ILE A 233 5.45 5.73 -11.47
CA ILE A 233 4.93 5.31 -10.16
C ILE A 233 5.42 3.88 -9.93
N GLY A 234 6.16 3.65 -8.85
CA GLY A 234 6.54 2.33 -8.38
C GLY A 234 5.61 1.83 -7.27
N ALA A 235 5.22 0.57 -7.32
CA ALA A 235 4.40 -0.10 -6.32
C ALA A 235 4.96 -1.48 -6.00
N ALA A 236 5.17 -1.79 -4.71
CA ALA A 236 5.70 -3.07 -4.24
C ALA A 236 4.89 -3.55 -3.02
N LEU A 237 4.24 -4.71 -3.13
CA LEU A 237 3.47 -5.30 -2.05
C LEU A 237 4.39 -6.07 -1.09
N CYS A 238 4.40 -5.68 0.18
CA CYS A 238 5.23 -6.28 1.23
C CYS A 238 4.60 -7.58 1.75
N TYR A 239 4.51 -8.59 0.89
CA TYR A 239 3.88 -9.86 1.22
C TYR A 239 4.57 -11.04 0.53
N SER A 240 4.83 -12.10 1.26
CA SER A 240 5.55 -13.31 0.80
C SER A 240 4.63 -14.53 0.61
N GLY A 241 3.33 -14.33 0.52
CA GLY A 241 2.34 -15.38 0.27
C GLY A 241 1.69 -15.23 -1.10
N ASN A 242 0.47 -15.78 -1.24
CA ASN A 242 -0.35 -15.60 -2.43
C ASN A 242 -0.84 -14.14 -2.50
N TYR A 243 -0.44 -13.42 -3.53
CA TYR A 243 -0.82 -12.03 -3.76
C TYR A 243 -1.55 -11.86 -5.09
N LYS A 244 -2.26 -10.72 -5.20
CA LYS A 244 -2.89 -10.27 -6.45
C LYS A 244 -2.65 -8.77 -6.64
N LEU A 245 -2.09 -8.43 -7.80
CA LEU A 245 -2.01 -7.07 -8.34
C LEU A 245 -2.94 -7.03 -9.54
N ARG A 246 -3.95 -6.19 -9.50
CA ARG A 246 -4.95 -6.07 -10.57
C ARG A 246 -5.01 -4.65 -11.09
N ILE A 247 -4.99 -4.51 -12.40
CA ILE A 247 -5.21 -3.25 -13.10
C ILE A 247 -6.45 -3.43 -13.97
N ASP A 248 -7.48 -2.66 -13.70
CA ASP A 248 -8.71 -2.64 -14.47
C ASP A 248 -8.78 -1.31 -15.23
N THR A 249 -8.82 -1.38 -16.55
CA THR A 249 -8.86 -0.20 -17.44
C THR A 249 -10.21 -0.15 -18.11
N GLN A 250 -11.02 0.80 -17.71
CA GLN A 250 -12.36 1.02 -18.27
C GLN A 250 -12.43 2.30 -19.10
N GLU A 251 -13.62 2.68 -19.55
CA GLU A 251 -13.85 3.87 -20.37
C GLU A 251 -13.85 5.19 -19.58
N ASP A 252 -13.66 5.13 -18.27
CA ASP A 252 -13.73 6.26 -17.35
C ASP A 252 -12.45 7.09 -17.21
N ASP A 253 -11.51 6.98 -18.15
CA ASP A 253 -10.20 7.66 -18.19
C ASP A 253 -9.23 7.28 -17.06
N TRP A 254 -9.41 6.11 -16.42
CA TRP A 254 -8.55 5.66 -15.34
C TRP A 254 -8.11 4.20 -15.50
N HIS A 255 -6.94 3.91 -14.97
CA HIS A 255 -6.49 2.57 -14.64
C HIS A 255 -6.69 2.38 -13.13
N HIS A 256 -7.49 1.43 -12.75
CA HIS A 256 -7.85 1.12 -11.37
C HIS A 256 -6.91 0.04 -10.85
N PHE A 257 -5.87 0.44 -10.11
CA PHE A 257 -4.91 -0.50 -9.55
C PHE A 257 -5.30 -0.93 -8.14
N LEU A 258 -5.41 -2.23 -7.92
CA LEU A 258 -5.64 -2.89 -6.64
C LEU A 258 -4.48 -3.82 -6.32
N ALA A 259 -4.03 -3.81 -5.08
CA ALA A 259 -2.96 -4.67 -4.60
C ALA A 259 -3.30 -5.26 -3.23
N GLY A 260 -3.05 -6.55 -3.04
CA GLY A 260 -3.32 -7.20 -1.76
C GLY A 260 -3.05 -8.70 -1.77
N ILE A 261 -3.51 -9.37 -0.71
CA ILE A 261 -3.55 -10.83 -0.63
C ILE A 261 -4.48 -11.35 -1.73
N ASN A 262 -4.10 -12.44 -2.37
CA ASN A 262 -4.95 -13.13 -3.31
C ASN A 262 -6.06 -13.88 -2.55
N GLU A 263 -7.28 -13.42 -2.70
CA GLU A 263 -8.48 -13.99 -2.07
C GLU A 263 -9.11 -15.13 -2.87
N GLU A 264 -8.54 -15.51 -4.02
CA GLU A 264 -9.07 -16.53 -4.90
C GLU A 264 -9.24 -17.86 -4.14
N ASN A 265 -10.46 -18.40 -4.16
CA ASN A 265 -10.87 -19.61 -3.43
C ASN A 265 -10.66 -19.54 -1.90
N SER A 266 -10.63 -18.34 -1.33
CA SER A 266 -10.49 -18.14 0.11
C SER A 266 -11.35 -16.99 0.63
N TRP A 267 -11.51 -16.95 1.93
CA TRP A 267 -12.10 -15.84 2.67
C TRP A 267 -11.52 -15.82 4.07
N TYR A 268 -11.66 -14.72 4.77
CA TYR A 268 -11.25 -14.62 6.16
C TYR A 268 -12.45 -14.43 7.08
N ASN A 269 -12.61 -15.31 8.07
CA ASN A 269 -13.65 -15.19 9.09
C ASN A 269 -13.14 -14.29 10.23
N LEU A 270 -13.44 -13.01 10.15
CA LEU A 270 -13.06 -12.03 11.16
C LEU A 270 -13.98 -12.16 12.38
N LYS A 271 -13.39 -12.37 13.56
CA LYS A 271 -14.12 -12.45 14.81
C LYS A 271 -14.41 -11.06 15.36
N LYS A 272 -15.40 -10.98 16.23
CA LYS A 272 -15.73 -9.72 16.94
C LYS A 272 -14.49 -9.15 17.62
N GLU A 273 -14.26 -7.84 17.45
CA GLU A 273 -13.13 -7.09 18.02
C GLU A 273 -11.73 -7.51 17.56
N GLU A 274 -11.62 -8.54 16.75
CA GLU A 274 -10.37 -8.88 16.06
C GLU A 274 -10.04 -7.80 15.03
N VAL A 275 -8.75 -7.50 14.86
CA VAL A 275 -8.26 -6.60 13.82
C VAL A 275 -7.56 -7.40 12.75
N PHE A 276 -8.08 -7.36 11.53
CA PHE A 276 -7.41 -7.89 10.35
C PHE A 276 -6.60 -6.77 9.70
N ARG A 277 -5.29 -6.93 9.65
CA ARG A 277 -4.38 -5.99 8.99
C ARG A 277 -3.90 -6.58 7.67
N THR A 278 -4.10 -5.84 6.58
CA THR A 278 -3.55 -6.21 5.27
C THR A 278 -2.03 -5.97 5.21
N PRO A 279 -1.29 -6.67 4.34
CA PRO A 279 0.11 -6.35 4.08
C PRO A 279 0.24 -4.91 3.54
N ALA A 280 1.37 -4.26 3.80
CA ALA A 280 1.60 -2.91 3.28
C ALA A 280 1.93 -2.94 1.78
N LEU A 281 1.38 -1.99 1.02
CA LEU A 281 1.83 -1.64 -0.32
C LEU A 281 2.77 -0.43 -0.20
N ALA A 282 4.02 -0.58 -0.63
CA ALA A 282 4.97 0.52 -0.72
C ALA A 282 4.80 1.23 -2.08
N LEU A 283 4.64 2.54 -2.05
CA LEU A 283 4.46 3.40 -3.20
C LEU A 283 5.58 4.43 -3.27
N THR A 284 6.08 4.71 -4.46
CA THR A 284 6.99 5.82 -4.71
C THR A 284 6.71 6.45 -6.07
N TYR A 285 7.18 7.68 -6.27
CA TYR A 285 7.09 8.39 -7.54
C TYR A 285 8.48 8.91 -7.93
N SER A 286 8.77 8.94 -9.23
CA SER A 286 9.99 9.55 -9.77
C SER A 286 9.71 10.17 -11.14
N ASP A 287 10.37 11.27 -11.44
CA ASP A 287 10.48 11.87 -12.76
C ASP A 287 11.81 11.52 -13.47
N GLU A 288 12.67 10.74 -12.79
CA GLU A 288 13.95 10.23 -13.28
C GLU A 288 13.84 8.79 -13.82
N GLY A 289 12.71 8.41 -14.40
CA GLY A 289 12.49 7.09 -14.97
C GLY A 289 12.40 5.95 -13.94
N MET A 290 12.54 4.72 -14.42
CA MET A 290 12.44 3.51 -13.59
C MET A 290 13.56 3.41 -12.57
N SER A 291 14.77 3.83 -12.91
CA SER A 291 15.91 3.78 -11.97
C SER A 291 15.71 4.72 -10.77
N GLY A 292 15.00 5.83 -10.96
CA GLY A 292 14.61 6.71 -9.85
C GLY A 292 13.75 5.99 -8.81
N CYS A 293 12.69 5.28 -9.23
CA CYS A 293 11.87 4.45 -8.35
C CYS A 293 12.69 3.33 -7.70
N SER A 294 13.54 2.62 -8.48
CA SER A 294 14.39 1.54 -7.97
C SER A 294 15.32 2.03 -6.87
N ARG A 295 16.01 3.17 -7.06
CA ARG A 295 16.89 3.76 -6.04
C ARG A 295 16.16 4.09 -4.74
N LYS A 296 14.93 4.63 -4.82
CA LYS A 296 14.10 4.95 -3.66
C LYS A 296 13.69 3.69 -2.90
N PHE A 297 13.23 2.65 -3.59
CA PHE A 297 12.93 1.36 -2.97
C PHE A 297 14.18 0.69 -2.36
N HIS A 298 15.34 0.75 -3.01
CA HIS A 298 16.58 0.23 -2.46
C HIS A 298 17.00 0.98 -1.18
N GLN A 299 16.88 2.30 -1.15
CA GLN A 299 17.17 3.11 0.03
C GLN A 299 16.21 2.76 1.17
N TRP A 300 14.91 2.72 0.90
CA TRP A 300 13.89 2.34 1.87
C TRP A 300 14.12 0.93 2.43
N ALA A 301 14.42 -0.05 1.57
CA ALA A 301 14.71 -1.41 2.01
C ALA A 301 15.93 -1.46 2.93
N ARG A 302 17.02 -0.79 2.58
CA ARG A 302 18.24 -0.76 3.40
C ARG A 302 18.02 -0.08 4.75
N LEU A 303 17.27 1.03 4.78
CA LEU A 303 17.09 1.79 6.01
C LEU A 303 16.04 1.17 6.94
N HIS A 304 14.99 0.55 6.38
CA HIS A 304 13.78 0.24 7.16
C HIS A 304 13.29 -1.21 7.09
N LYS A 305 13.78 -2.03 6.16
CA LYS A 305 13.26 -3.40 5.98
C LYS A 305 14.31 -4.50 6.20
N LEU A 306 15.55 -4.24 5.86
CA LEU A 306 16.61 -5.23 5.97
C LEU A 306 17.35 -5.10 7.31
N ALA A 307 17.48 -6.21 8.03
CA ALA A 307 18.37 -6.26 9.18
C ALA A 307 19.81 -5.93 8.74
N ASN A 308 20.43 -4.94 9.39
CA ASN A 308 21.75 -4.45 9.04
C ASN A 308 21.90 -4.05 7.56
N GLY A 309 20.86 -3.39 6.98
CA GLY A 309 20.76 -3.08 5.55
C GLY A 309 21.92 -2.27 4.99
N ASN A 310 22.58 -1.44 5.82
CA ASN A 310 23.75 -0.64 5.46
C ASN A 310 25.11 -1.33 5.70
N THR A 311 25.11 -2.56 6.24
CA THR A 311 26.35 -3.32 6.46
C THR A 311 26.79 -3.98 5.14
N PRO A 312 28.06 -3.89 4.75
CA PRO A 312 28.57 -4.60 3.58
C PRO A 312 28.28 -6.10 3.66
N ARG A 313 27.79 -6.67 2.57
CA ARG A 313 27.52 -8.11 2.49
C ARG A 313 28.81 -8.86 2.22
N LYS A 314 28.93 -10.05 2.83
CA LYS A 314 30.04 -10.96 2.55
C LYS A 314 29.84 -11.59 1.17
N ILE A 315 30.97 -11.88 0.51
CA ILE A 315 30.95 -12.68 -0.72
C ILE A 315 30.61 -14.12 -0.33
N LEU A 316 29.55 -14.66 -0.90
CA LEU A 316 29.10 -16.05 -0.70
C LEU A 316 29.36 -16.85 -1.97
N LEU A 317 30.08 -17.96 -1.83
CA LEU A 317 30.18 -18.97 -2.87
C LEU A 317 29.23 -20.13 -2.52
N ASN A 318 28.28 -20.41 -3.42
CA ASN A 318 27.49 -21.61 -3.37
C ASN A 318 28.08 -22.65 -4.34
N SER A 319 28.68 -23.72 -3.81
CA SER A 319 29.30 -24.76 -4.64
C SER A 319 28.28 -25.72 -5.27
N TRP A 320 27.00 -25.64 -4.93
CA TRP A 320 25.97 -26.49 -5.52
C TRP A 320 25.81 -26.27 -7.03
N GLU A 321 25.88 -25.01 -7.48
CA GLU A 321 25.81 -24.63 -8.89
C GLU A 321 27.16 -24.71 -9.61
N ALA A 322 28.27 -24.87 -8.88
CA ALA A 322 29.65 -24.84 -9.41
C ALA A 322 30.11 -26.23 -9.90
N VAL A 323 29.24 -27.05 -10.39
CA VAL A 323 29.49 -28.37 -11.03
C VAL A 323 30.77 -29.09 -10.55
N SER A 324 30.56 -30.12 -9.76
CA SER A 324 31.56 -31.11 -9.32
C SER A 324 32.57 -30.63 -8.29
N TYR A 325 32.41 -31.13 -7.09
CA TYR A 325 33.32 -31.07 -5.94
C TYR A 325 34.78 -31.55 -6.23
N THR A 326 35.10 -31.88 -7.46
CA THR A 326 36.40 -32.47 -7.85
C THR A 326 37.57 -31.50 -7.71
N HIS A 327 37.34 -30.20 -7.55
CA HIS A 327 38.40 -29.19 -7.43
C HIS A 327 38.28 -28.28 -6.20
N LEU A 328 37.31 -28.50 -5.31
CA LEU A 328 37.14 -27.75 -4.07
C LEU A 328 37.40 -28.66 -2.87
N THR A 329 38.56 -28.55 -2.27
CA THR A 329 38.79 -29.13 -0.94
C THR A 329 38.22 -28.19 0.10
N LEU A 330 37.15 -28.59 0.79
CA LEU A 330 36.67 -27.90 1.99
C LEU A 330 37.62 -28.25 3.13
N PRO A 331 38.00 -27.30 4.00
CA PRO A 331 38.68 -27.62 5.21
C PRO A 331 37.77 -28.51 6.06
N THR A 332 38.18 -29.75 6.24
CA THR A 332 37.57 -30.68 7.22
C THR A 332 38.16 -30.36 8.56
N ASN A 333 37.37 -29.75 9.45
CA ASN A 333 37.67 -29.71 10.89
C ASN A 333 36.94 -30.83 11.58
#